data_73490edd9a95de8b1c205786242635a7
#
_entry.id   73490edd9a95de8b1c205786242635a7
#
_cell.length_a   1.000
_cell.length_b   1.000
_cell.length_c   1.000
_cell.angle_alpha   90.00
_cell.angle_beta   90.00
_cell.angle_gamma   90.00
#
_symmetry.space_group_name_H-M   'P 1'
#
loop_
_entity.id
_entity.type
_entity.pdbx_description
1 polymer ?
#
loop_
_entity_poly.entity_id
_entity_poly.type
_entity_poly.pdbx_seq_one_letter_code
_entity_poly.pdbx_strand_id
1 'polypeptide(L)'
;MVLRMNGRARHLRERVVERAVQGPGKTPANARRAAFENSGVDERARLLVGKIARHAWKVTGEDVAVTKSAGAAEDEIFELAVCAALGQATRQLESALAALDAAEDPDSAQSVAGPDAYAAGPPPASRN
;
A
#
# COMPACT_ATOMS: atom_id res chain seq x y z
N MET A 1 -22.79 -6.35 -12.60
CA MET A 1 -21.62 -6.07 -13.37
C MET A 1 -20.36 -6.16 -12.52
N VAL A 2 -19.38 -6.78 -13.05
CA VAL A 2 -18.15 -6.97 -12.28
C VAL A 2 -17.17 -5.88 -12.60
N LEU A 3 -16.74 -5.16 -11.58
CA LEU A 3 -15.75 -4.12 -11.75
C LEU A 3 -14.36 -4.71 -11.65
N ARG A 4 -14.06 -5.59 -12.57
CA ARG A 4 -12.74 -6.19 -12.61
C ARG A 4 -11.82 -5.36 -13.47
N MET A 5 -10.57 -5.34 -13.09
CA MET A 5 -9.56 -4.81 -13.98
C MET A 5 -9.48 -5.72 -15.20
N ASN A 6 -9.59 -5.16 -16.38
CA ASN A 6 -9.48 -5.97 -17.59
C ASN A 6 -8.05 -6.52 -17.72
N GLY A 7 -7.86 -7.50 -18.59
CA GLY A 7 -6.59 -8.17 -18.73
C GLY A 7 -5.43 -7.24 -19.06
N ARG A 8 -5.69 -6.22 -19.88
CA ARG A 8 -4.66 -5.26 -20.25
C ARG A 8 -4.21 -4.41 -19.06
N ALA A 9 -5.17 -3.91 -18.29
CA ALA A 9 -4.85 -3.08 -17.13
C ALA A 9 -4.12 -3.88 -16.08
N ARG A 10 -4.52 -5.13 -15.87
CA ARG A 10 -3.83 -6.01 -14.93
C ARG A 10 -2.39 -6.24 -15.38
N HIS A 11 -2.20 -6.51 -16.65
CA HIS A 11 -0.87 -6.76 -17.19
C HIS A 11 0.03 -5.54 -17.05
N LEU A 12 -0.50 -4.36 -17.32
CA LEU A 12 0.27 -3.12 -17.16
C LEU A 12 0.66 -2.90 -15.70
N ARG A 13 -0.25 -3.14 -14.77
CA ARG A 13 0.03 -3.03 -13.35
C ARG A 13 1.14 -4.00 -12.93
N GLU A 14 1.04 -5.25 -13.36
CA GLU A 14 2.04 -6.25 -13.04
C GLU A 14 3.41 -5.87 -13.58
N ARG A 15 3.46 -5.30 -14.77
CA ARG A 15 4.72 -4.85 -15.36
C ARG A 15 5.33 -3.69 -14.59
N VAL A 16 4.52 -2.76 -14.13
CA VAL A 16 5.02 -1.65 -13.32
C VAL A 16 5.61 -2.16 -12.02
N VAL A 17 4.92 -3.05 -11.35
CA VAL A 17 5.40 -3.65 -10.09
C VAL A 17 6.70 -4.41 -10.34
N GLU A 18 6.74 -5.24 -11.36
CA GLU A 18 7.92 -6.03 -11.69
C GLU A 18 9.11 -5.12 -12.00
N ARG A 19 8.88 -4.07 -12.78
CA ARG A 19 9.94 -3.12 -13.11
C ARG A 19 10.49 -2.43 -11.86
N ALA A 20 9.62 -2.02 -10.97
CA ALA A 20 10.06 -1.33 -9.76
C ALA A 20 10.78 -2.25 -8.78
N VAL A 21 10.28 -3.47 -8.61
CA VAL A 21 10.82 -4.39 -7.61
C VAL A 21 12.01 -5.19 -8.14
N GLN A 22 11.94 -5.62 -9.39
CA GLN A 22 12.95 -6.53 -9.94
C GLN A 22 13.78 -5.96 -11.08
N GLY A 23 13.41 -4.81 -11.61
CA GLY A 23 14.14 -4.18 -12.68
C GLY A 23 15.49 -3.64 -12.22
N PRO A 24 16.25 -3.07 -13.15
CA PRO A 24 17.53 -2.48 -12.79
C PRO A 24 17.37 -1.38 -11.75
N GLY A 25 18.30 -1.32 -10.82
CA GLY A 25 18.30 -0.33 -9.78
C GLY A 25 19.56 -0.45 -8.95
N LYS A 26 19.80 0.52 -8.08
CA LYS A 26 20.98 0.54 -7.24
C LYS A 26 20.79 -0.25 -5.96
N THR A 27 19.55 -0.44 -5.56
CA THR A 27 19.22 -1.22 -4.38
C THR A 27 18.97 -2.66 -4.78
N PRO A 28 19.44 -3.64 -4.02
CA PRO A 28 19.18 -5.04 -4.33
C PRO A 28 17.69 -5.34 -4.42
N ALA A 29 17.32 -6.26 -5.31
CA ALA A 29 15.92 -6.60 -5.52
C ALA A 29 15.25 -7.14 -4.26
N ASN A 30 15.97 -7.90 -3.43
CA ASN A 30 15.39 -8.41 -2.19
C ASN A 30 15.04 -7.28 -1.21
N ALA A 31 15.83 -6.22 -1.18
CA ALA A 31 15.53 -5.06 -0.34
C ALA A 31 14.30 -4.30 -0.87
N ARG A 32 14.20 -4.18 -2.17
CA ARG A 32 13.04 -3.53 -2.79
C ARG A 32 11.78 -4.34 -2.58
N ARG A 33 11.86 -5.66 -2.64
CA ARG A 33 10.72 -6.52 -2.35
C ARG A 33 10.30 -6.41 -0.88
N ALA A 34 11.26 -6.35 0.02
CA ALA A 34 10.95 -6.16 1.44
C ALA A 34 10.18 -4.86 1.66
N ALA A 35 10.57 -3.79 0.99
CA ALA A 35 9.86 -2.51 1.07
C ALA A 35 8.45 -2.62 0.47
N PHE A 36 8.32 -3.29 -0.67
CA PHE A 36 7.02 -3.53 -1.31
C PHE A 36 6.07 -4.26 -0.35
N GLU A 37 6.58 -5.28 0.33
CA GLU A 37 5.77 -6.10 1.23
C GLU A 37 5.65 -5.49 2.63
N ASN A 38 6.41 -4.47 2.91
CA ASN A 38 6.53 -3.86 4.23
C ASN A 38 6.84 -4.93 5.29
N SER A 39 7.81 -5.78 4.97
CA SER A 39 8.20 -6.90 5.82
C SER A 39 9.67 -7.23 5.59
N GLY A 40 10.41 -7.38 6.66
CA GLY A 40 11.84 -7.67 6.57
C GLY A 40 12.69 -6.50 6.10
N VAL A 41 12.20 -5.30 6.27
CA VAL A 41 12.91 -4.10 5.83
C VAL A 41 14.12 -3.86 6.72
N ASP A 42 15.23 -3.44 6.10
CA ASP A 42 16.44 -3.07 6.82
C ASP A 42 16.13 -2.03 7.89
N GLU A 43 16.75 -2.19 9.06
CA GLU A 43 16.47 -1.34 10.21
C GLU A 43 16.64 0.15 9.90
N ARG A 44 17.63 0.52 9.07
CA ARG A 44 17.88 1.91 8.72
C ARG A 44 16.68 2.57 8.05
N ALA A 45 15.90 1.81 7.30
CA ALA A 45 14.79 2.34 6.50
C ALA A 45 13.42 1.92 7.05
N ARG A 46 13.39 1.15 8.13
CA ARG A 46 12.14 0.55 8.60
C ARG A 46 11.06 1.57 8.95
N LEU A 47 11.44 2.62 9.66
CA LEU A 47 10.46 3.65 10.04
C LEU A 47 9.91 4.38 8.84
N LEU A 48 10.79 4.76 7.91
CA LEU A 48 10.37 5.48 6.72
C LEU A 48 9.48 4.63 5.84
N VAL A 49 9.90 3.39 5.55
CA VAL A 49 9.13 2.47 4.72
C VAL A 49 7.77 2.18 5.37
N GLY A 50 7.75 1.94 6.67
CA GLY A 50 6.50 1.69 7.38
C GLY A 50 5.55 2.88 7.33
N LYS A 51 6.09 4.09 7.44
CA LYS A 51 5.28 5.30 7.31
C LYS A 51 4.71 5.44 5.90
N ILE A 52 5.54 5.23 4.88
CA ILE A 52 5.06 5.31 3.50
C ILE A 52 3.96 4.27 3.27
N ALA A 53 4.14 3.06 3.78
CA ALA A 53 3.18 1.99 3.57
C ALA A 53 1.84 2.22 4.28
N ARG A 54 1.85 2.89 5.43
CA ARG A 54 0.63 3.02 6.23
C ARG A 54 0.09 4.44 6.31
N HIS A 55 0.97 5.42 6.31
CA HIS A 55 0.59 6.81 6.56
C HIS A 55 1.47 7.74 5.74
N ALA A 56 1.46 7.56 4.42
CA ALA A 56 2.35 8.32 3.53
C ALA A 56 2.25 9.82 3.74
N TRP A 57 1.07 10.32 4.09
CA TRP A 57 0.87 11.76 4.32
C TRP A 57 1.57 12.27 5.56
N LYS A 58 2.09 11.39 6.40
CA LYS A 58 2.81 11.79 7.61
C LYS A 58 4.33 11.83 7.42
N VAL A 59 4.82 11.45 6.25
CA VAL A 59 6.26 11.47 5.97
C VAL A 59 6.73 12.91 5.92
N THR A 60 7.83 13.19 6.62
CA THR A 60 8.41 14.52 6.68
C THR A 60 9.85 14.50 6.16
N GLY A 61 10.37 15.69 5.90
CA GLY A 61 11.78 15.81 5.53
C GLY A 61 12.71 15.28 6.61
N GLU A 62 12.31 15.36 7.88
CA GLU A 62 13.10 14.82 8.96
C GLU A 62 13.16 13.30 8.91
N ASP A 63 12.07 12.65 8.57
CA ASP A 63 12.08 11.18 8.40
C ASP A 63 13.12 10.75 7.36
N VAL A 64 13.20 11.49 6.26
CA VAL A 64 14.19 11.22 5.21
C VAL A 64 15.60 11.49 5.74
N ALA A 65 15.78 12.62 6.44
CA ALA A 65 17.09 13.00 6.97
C ALA A 65 17.60 11.97 7.98
N VAL A 66 16.74 11.45 8.83
CA VAL A 66 17.10 10.41 9.79
C VAL A 66 17.56 9.14 9.08
N THR A 67 16.84 8.75 8.03
CA THR A 67 17.19 7.56 7.25
C THR A 67 18.55 7.75 6.56
N LYS A 68 18.80 8.93 6.01
CA LYS A 68 20.11 9.24 5.42
C LYS A 68 21.21 9.20 6.48
N SER A 69 20.96 9.75 7.65
CA SER A 69 21.94 9.75 8.74
C SER A 69 22.23 8.33 9.22
N ALA A 70 21.30 7.42 9.09
CA ALA A 70 21.50 6.01 9.44
C ALA A 70 22.31 5.26 8.38
N GLY A 71 22.65 5.91 7.27
CA GLY A 71 23.55 5.35 6.28
C GLY A 71 22.90 5.01 4.94
N ALA A 72 21.63 5.27 4.76
CA ALA A 72 20.97 4.98 3.50
C ALA A 72 21.31 6.06 2.46
N ALA A 73 21.68 5.63 1.26
CA ALA A 73 21.95 6.55 0.17
C ALA A 73 20.64 7.11 -0.38
N GLU A 74 20.73 8.27 -1.00
CA GLU A 74 19.55 8.95 -1.53
C GLU A 74 18.82 8.11 -2.58
N ASP A 75 19.57 7.48 -3.49
CA ASP A 75 18.97 6.60 -4.50
C ASP A 75 18.28 5.40 -3.86
N GLU A 76 18.88 4.85 -2.82
CA GLU A 76 18.29 3.74 -2.07
C GLU A 76 16.96 4.17 -1.44
N ILE A 77 16.94 5.32 -0.81
CA ILE A 77 15.72 5.85 -0.19
C ILE A 77 14.62 6.01 -1.24
N PHE A 78 14.97 6.58 -2.40
CA PHE A 78 14.00 6.76 -3.46
C PHE A 78 13.43 5.43 -3.94
N GLU A 79 14.30 4.46 -4.21
CA GLU A 79 13.87 3.15 -4.71
C GLU A 79 12.99 2.42 -3.70
N LEU A 80 13.38 2.46 -2.43
CA LEU A 80 12.58 1.83 -1.38
C LEU A 80 11.24 2.55 -1.19
N ALA A 81 11.23 3.86 -1.30
CA ALA A 81 9.98 4.64 -1.18
C ALA A 81 9.00 4.31 -2.29
N VAL A 82 9.48 4.20 -3.53
CA VAL A 82 8.65 3.82 -4.66
C VAL A 82 8.06 2.42 -4.44
N CYS A 83 8.89 1.47 -4.02
CA CYS A 83 8.42 0.11 -3.78
C CYS A 83 7.41 0.04 -2.64
N ALA A 84 7.64 0.78 -1.56
CA ALA A 84 6.71 0.82 -0.44
C ALA A 84 5.35 1.39 -0.87
N ALA A 85 5.36 2.47 -1.65
CA ALA A 85 4.13 3.09 -2.13
C ALA A 85 3.37 2.17 -3.08
N LEU A 86 4.09 1.51 -4.00
CA LEU A 86 3.45 0.56 -4.92
C LEU A 86 2.88 -0.64 -4.17
N GLY A 87 3.58 -1.12 -3.16
CA GLY A 87 3.09 -2.24 -2.36
C GLY A 87 1.79 -1.90 -1.65
N GLN A 88 1.73 -0.73 -1.04
CA GLN A 88 0.52 -0.27 -0.36
C GLN A 88 -0.61 -0.06 -1.36
N ALA A 89 -0.34 0.58 -2.48
CA ALA A 89 -1.35 0.80 -3.51
C ALA A 89 -1.89 -0.54 -4.04
N THR A 90 -1.01 -1.52 -4.23
CA THR A 90 -1.42 -2.85 -4.69
C THR A 90 -2.35 -3.51 -3.68
N ARG A 91 -1.99 -3.49 -2.41
CA ARG A 91 -2.83 -4.08 -1.35
C ARG A 91 -4.18 -3.38 -1.25
N GLN A 92 -4.19 -2.07 -1.35
CA GLN A 92 -5.44 -1.31 -1.30
C GLN A 92 -6.34 -1.63 -2.50
N LEU A 93 -5.75 -1.71 -3.69
CA LEU A 93 -6.51 -2.04 -4.89
C LEU A 93 -7.08 -3.46 -4.80
N GLU A 94 -6.27 -4.42 -4.40
CA GLU A 94 -6.73 -5.80 -4.27
C GLU A 94 -7.83 -5.93 -3.24
N SER A 95 -7.71 -5.22 -2.14
CA SER A 95 -8.74 -5.21 -1.10
C SER A 95 -10.04 -4.61 -1.62
N ALA A 96 -9.95 -3.51 -2.36
CA ALA A 96 -11.13 -2.87 -2.95
C ALA A 96 -11.80 -3.78 -3.98
N LEU A 97 -11.00 -4.42 -4.84
CA LEU A 97 -11.55 -5.34 -5.85
C LEU A 97 -12.21 -6.55 -5.21
N ALA A 98 -11.61 -7.07 -4.14
CA ALA A 98 -12.21 -8.19 -3.41
C ALA A 98 -13.55 -7.79 -2.78
N ALA A 99 -13.63 -6.58 -2.24
CA ALA A 99 -14.87 -6.07 -1.67
C ALA A 99 -15.96 -5.90 -2.73
N LEU A 100 -15.57 -5.42 -3.90
CA LEU A 100 -16.52 -5.27 -5.01
C LEU A 100 -17.03 -6.63 -5.49
N ASP A 101 -16.14 -7.61 -5.62
CA ASP A 101 -16.54 -8.96 -6.01
C ASP A 101 -17.47 -9.58 -4.97
N ALA A 102 -17.19 -9.40 -3.69
CA ALA A 102 -18.05 -9.92 -2.63
C ALA A 102 -19.42 -9.25 -2.66
N ALA A 103 -19.49 -7.96 -2.97
CA ALA A 103 -20.76 -7.24 -3.04
C ALA A 103 -21.63 -7.69 -4.22
N GLU A 104 -21.01 -8.24 -5.25
CA GLU A 104 -21.77 -8.75 -6.41
C GLU A 104 -22.27 -10.17 -6.21
N ASP A 105 -21.81 -10.89 -5.20
CA ASP A 105 -22.29 -12.21 -4.89
C ASP A 105 -23.57 -12.08 -4.05
N PRO A 106 -24.74 -12.57 -4.54
CA PRO A 106 -25.98 -12.43 -3.80
C PRO A 106 -25.92 -12.99 -2.38
N ASP A 107 -25.23 -14.10 -2.20
CA ASP A 107 -25.14 -14.71 -0.87
C ASP A 107 -24.25 -13.89 0.07
N SER A 108 -23.16 -13.35 -0.45
CA SER A 108 -22.28 -12.50 0.33
C SER A 108 -22.93 -11.17 0.68
N ALA A 109 -23.70 -10.62 -0.24
CA ALA A 109 -24.36 -9.34 -0.02
C ALA A 109 -25.33 -9.38 1.15
N GLN A 110 -25.94 -10.52 1.40
CA GLN A 110 -26.88 -10.65 2.50
C GLN A 110 -26.19 -10.74 3.86
N SER A 111 -24.95 -11.15 3.88
CA SER A 111 -24.23 -11.30 5.14
C SER A 111 -23.36 -10.09 5.47
N VAL A 112 -23.19 -9.18 4.52
CA VAL A 112 -22.21 -8.12 4.72
C VAL A 112 -22.67 -7.04 5.66
N ALA A 113 -23.86 -6.58 5.56
CA ALA A 113 -24.25 -5.49 6.42
C ALA A 113 -25.73 -5.51 6.64
N GLY A 114 -26.12 -5.70 7.83
CA GLY A 114 -27.49 -5.41 8.21
C GLY A 114 -27.66 -3.90 8.31
N PRO A 115 -28.91 -3.50 8.47
CA PRO A 115 -29.23 -2.07 8.65
C PRO A 115 -28.46 -1.47 9.81
N ASP A 116 -28.14 -2.28 10.79
CA ASP A 116 -27.45 -1.81 11.98
C ASP A 116 -26.02 -1.34 11.73
N ALA A 117 -25.40 -1.85 10.69
CA ALA A 117 -24.05 -1.43 10.37
C ALA A 117 -23.98 0.05 10.01
N TYR A 118 -25.04 0.56 9.43
CA TYR A 118 -25.12 1.98 9.10
C TYR A 118 -25.72 2.79 10.22
N ALA A 119 -26.66 2.19 10.95
CA ALA A 119 -27.25 2.86 12.10
C ALA A 119 -26.21 3.10 13.18
N ALA A 120 -25.17 2.29 13.19
CA ALA A 120 -24.09 2.42 14.14
C ALA A 120 -23.00 3.39 13.69
N GLY A 121 -23.33 4.30 12.83
CA GLY A 121 -22.39 5.33 12.41
C GLY A 121 -21.83 6.10 13.59
N PRO A 122 -20.86 6.97 13.35
CA PRO A 122 -20.23 7.69 14.43
C PRO A 122 -21.27 8.44 15.25
N PRO A 123 -21.10 8.51 16.53
CA PRO A 123 -22.04 9.25 17.35
C PRO A 123 -22.09 10.70 16.90
N PRO A 124 -23.24 11.30 17.04
CA PRO A 124 -23.33 12.70 16.68
C PRO A 124 -22.32 13.48 17.50
N ALA A 125 -21.76 14.47 16.85
CA ALA A 125 -20.82 15.31 17.54
C ALA A 125 -21.48 15.84 18.81
N SER A 126 -20.68 15.80 19.83
CA SER A 126 -21.18 16.33 21.09
C SER A 126 -21.57 17.77 20.92
N ARG A 127 -22.78 18.03 21.41
CA ARG A 127 -23.22 19.29 21.26
C ARG A 127 -23.08 20.02 22.41
N ASN A 128 -22.27 20.39 22.88
CA ASN A 128 -22.27 21.18 24.03
C ASN A 128 -21.53 22.36 23.93
#